data_e848c3d4c2b084cca72e75ffa69ab92c
#
_entry.id   e848c3d4c2b084cca72e75ffa69ab92c
#
_cell.length_a   1.000
_cell.length_b   1.000
_cell.length_c   1.000
_cell.angle_alpha   90.00
_cell.angle_beta   90.00
_cell.angle_gamma   90.00
#
_symmetry.space_group_name_H-M   'P 1'
#
loop_
_entity.id
_entity.type
_entity.pdbx_description
1 polymer ?
#
loop_
_entity_poly.entity_id
_entity_poly.type
_entity_poly.pdbx_seq_one_letter_code
_entity_poly.pdbx_strand_id
1 'polypeptide(L)'
;MERDKAKAVLESILFTMCESVEVERLATVIEEDKKTTKELLLEMKEGYDSRECGITLMELEDSFQMCTKGDMYEYLIKIAKTPRKYVLTDTLLETLSIIAYKQPITRLEIEKIRGVSCDHAVNRLVEFGLIAEVGRMDAPGRPLLFGTTEEFLRSFGVKSLEELPELSQVQIAEFKEQAEAEISLSVDV
;
A
#
# COMPACT_ATOMS: atom_id res chain seq x y z
N MET A 1 18.92 5.74 25.63
CA MET A 1 17.73 6.05 26.53
C MET A 1 17.32 4.78 27.29
N GLU A 2 16.68 4.89 28.49
CA GLU A 2 16.11 3.73 29.15
C GLU A 2 14.99 3.10 28.29
N ARG A 3 14.94 1.76 28.21
CA ARG A 3 14.12 1.02 27.24
C ARG A 3 12.62 1.32 27.34
N ASP A 4 12.09 1.37 28.56
CA ASP A 4 10.66 1.66 28.78
C ASP A 4 10.31 3.11 28.44
N LYS A 5 11.23 4.04 28.70
CA LYS A 5 11.07 5.43 28.32
C LYS A 5 11.14 5.59 26.79
N ALA A 6 12.02 4.87 26.10
CA ALA A 6 12.09 4.86 24.65
C ALA A 6 10.75 4.40 24.03
N LYS A 7 10.17 3.32 24.55
CA LYS A 7 8.84 2.84 24.11
C LYS A 7 7.75 3.89 24.34
N ALA A 8 7.72 4.55 25.50
CA ALA A 8 6.74 5.60 25.77
C ALA A 8 6.89 6.81 24.85
N VAL A 9 8.12 7.18 24.49
CA VAL A 9 8.38 8.25 23.49
C VAL A 9 7.89 7.82 22.12
N LEU A 10 8.22 6.62 21.65
CA LEU A 10 7.76 6.07 20.37
C LEU A 10 6.23 6.02 20.31
N GLU A 11 5.58 5.54 21.36
CA GLU A 11 4.12 5.51 21.47
C GLU A 11 3.51 6.90 21.34
N SER A 12 4.05 7.89 22.02
CA SER A 12 3.55 9.26 21.97
C SER A 12 3.70 9.90 20.59
N ILE A 13 4.81 9.63 19.90
CA ILE A 13 5.04 10.12 18.53
C ILE A 13 4.04 9.48 17.57
N LEU A 14 3.94 8.15 17.55
CA LEU A 14 3.06 7.43 16.65
C LEU A 14 1.58 7.77 16.87
N PHE A 15 1.19 8.00 18.13
CA PHE A 15 -0.16 8.47 18.45
C PHE A 15 -0.43 9.87 17.92
N THR A 16 0.53 10.80 18.07
CA THR A 16 0.36 12.19 17.68
C THR A 16 0.40 12.40 16.17
N MET A 17 1.25 11.64 15.47
CA MET A 17 1.42 11.80 14.02
C MET A 17 0.19 11.32 13.23
N CYS A 18 -0.56 10.33 13.72
CA CYS A 18 -1.73 9.76 13.05
C CYS A 18 -1.45 9.21 11.64
N GLU A 19 -0.21 9.16 11.23
CA GLU A 19 0.29 8.66 9.95
C GLU A 19 1.50 7.75 10.18
N SER A 20 1.99 7.09 9.13
CA SER A 20 3.19 6.28 9.21
C SER A 20 4.43 7.14 9.44
N VAL A 21 5.33 6.67 10.28
CA VAL A 21 6.60 7.33 10.58
C VAL A 21 7.75 6.37 10.30
N GLU A 22 8.72 6.82 9.49
CA GLU A 22 9.90 6.05 9.15
C GLU A 22 10.73 5.68 10.40
N VAL A 23 11.21 4.43 10.44
CA VAL A 23 12.03 3.92 11.56
C VAL A 23 13.26 4.79 11.80
N GLU A 24 13.87 5.34 10.74
CA GLU A 24 15.06 6.18 10.84
C GLU A 24 14.78 7.53 11.54
N ARG A 25 13.61 8.12 11.28
CA ARG A 25 13.15 9.33 12.00
C ARG A 25 12.90 9.03 13.48
N LEU A 26 12.28 7.90 13.78
CA LEU A 26 12.04 7.44 15.15
C LEU A 26 13.35 7.16 15.89
N ALA A 27 14.31 6.51 15.26
CA ALA A 27 15.63 6.21 15.76
C ALA A 27 16.38 7.48 16.15
N THR A 28 16.32 8.51 15.31
CA THR A 28 16.94 9.82 15.59
C THR A 28 16.39 10.45 16.87
N VAL A 29 15.08 10.33 17.13
CA VAL A 29 14.44 10.94 18.31
C VAL A 29 14.81 10.23 19.61
N ILE A 30 14.92 8.91 19.59
CA ILE A 30 15.28 8.14 20.79
C ILE A 30 16.80 7.96 20.95
N GLU A 31 17.58 8.50 20.02
CA GLU A 31 19.05 8.43 19.99
C GLU A 31 19.58 6.98 19.99
N GLU A 32 18.95 6.11 19.17
CA GLU A 32 19.31 4.71 18.99
C GLU A 32 19.53 4.41 17.49
N ASP A 33 20.10 3.26 17.19
CA ASP A 33 20.23 2.81 15.80
C ASP A 33 18.89 2.26 15.24
N LYS A 34 18.78 2.22 13.89
CA LYS A 34 17.59 1.76 13.17
C LYS A 34 17.16 0.35 13.58
N LYS A 35 18.13 -0.56 13.80
CA LYS A 35 17.86 -1.95 14.15
C LYS A 35 17.24 -2.06 15.54
N THR A 36 17.87 -1.44 16.53
CA THR A 36 17.38 -1.39 17.92
C THR A 36 16.00 -0.75 17.99
N THR A 37 15.79 0.33 17.23
CA THR A 37 14.48 1.01 17.16
C THR A 37 13.40 0.09 16.57
N LYS A 38 13.71 -0.64 15.48
CA LYS A 38 12.78 -1.61 14.89
C LYS A 38 12.45 -2.75 15.85
N GLU A 39 13.43 -3.26 16.59
CA GLU A 39 13.20 -4.29 17.64
C GLU A 39 12.24 -3.77 18.71
N LEU A 40 12.41 -2.54 19.19
CA LEU A 40 11.50 -1.92 20.16
C LEU A 40 10.08 -1.79 19.64
N LEU A 41 9.92 -1.35 18.37
CA LEU A 41 8.61 -1.21 17.73
C LEU A 41 7.90 -2.56 17.56
N LEU A 42 8.64 -3.62 17.19
CA LEU A 42 8.08 -4.97 17.09
C LEU A 42 7.65 -5.51 18.47
N GLU A 43 8.43 -5.30 19.53
CA GLU A 43 8.02 -5.66 20.89
C GLU A 43 6.77 -4.87 21.34
N MET A 44 6.70 -3.59 21.01
CA MET A 44 5.49 -2.79 21.28
C MET A 44 4.29 -3.36 20.54
N LYS A 45 4.45 -3.73 19.27
CA LYS A 45 3.41 -4.36 18.46
C LYS A 45 2.92 -5.64 19.09
N GLU A 46 3.81 -6.56 19.45
CA GLU A 46 3.45 -7.81 20.16
C GLU A 46 2.72 -7.53 21.47
N GLY A 47 3.16 -6.51 22.23
CA GLY A 47 2.50 -6.06 23.44
C GLY A 47 1.09 -5.56 23.21
N TYR A 48 0.82 -4.84 22.12
CA TYR A 48 -0.53 -4.41 21.75
C TYR A 48 -1.38 -5.58 21.24
N ASP A 49 -0.80 -6.48 20.44
CA ASP A 49 -1.52 -7.61 19.88
C ASP A 49 -1.95 -8.63 20.93
N SER A 50 -1.12 -8.83 21.97
CA SER A 50 -1.37 -9.79 23.06
C SER A 50 -2.35 -9.32 24.12
N ARG A 51 -2.59 -8.02 24.26
CA ARG A 51 -3.52 -7.48 25.27
C ARG A 51 -4.88 -7.13 24.68
N GLU A 52 -5.90 -7.16 25.54
CA GLU A 52 -7.24 -6.71 25.18
C GLU A 52 -7.29 -5.17 25.12
N CYS A 53 -7.00 -4.64 23.95
CA CYS A 53 -7.05 -3.20 23.65
C CYS A 53 -7.48 -3.00 22.19
N GLY A 54 -7.99 -1.81 21.88
CA GLY A 54 -8.55 -1.50 20.54
C GLY A 54 -7.54 -0.97 19.53
N ILE A 55 -6.24 -0.87 19.89
CA ILE A 55 -5.19 -0.31 19.03
C ILE A 55 -4.05 -1.30 18.85
N THR A 56 -3.31 -1.14 17.78
CA THR A 56 -2.09 -1.91 17.47
C THR A 56 -1.10 -1.05 16.67
N LEU A 57 0.08 -1.59 16.38
CA LEU A 57 1.05 -1.01 15.46
C LEU A 57 1.03 -1.77 14.13
N MET A 58 0.87 -1.04 13.03
CA MET A 58 1.01 -1.56 11.68
C MET A 58 2.43 -1.28 11.20
N GLU A 59 3.10 -2.31 10.68
CA GLU A 59 4.39 -2.22 10.01
C GLU A 59 4.13 -2.05 8.50
N LEU A 60 4.78 -1.06 7.89
CA LEU A 60 4.69 -0.73 6.46
C LEU A 60 6.11 -0.48 5.94
N GLU A 61 6.68 -1.45 5.22
CA GLU A 61 8.07 -1.41 4.75
C GLU A 61 9.05 -0.99 5.87
N ASP A 62 9.58 0.23 5.81
CA ASP A 62 10.50 0.82 6.78
C ASP A 62 9.82 1.82 7.73
N SER A 63 8.51 1.80 7.85
CA SER A 63 7.72 2.71 8.68
C SER A 63 6.76 1.97 9.60
N PHE A 64 6.29 2.65 10.65
CA PHE A 64 5.28 2.15 11.57
C PHE A 64 4.17 3.19 11.77
N GLN A 65 2.96 2.70 11.94
CA GLN A 65 1.78 3.52 12.23
C GLN A 65 0.98 2.92 13.38
N MET A 66 0.50 3.75 14.29
CA MET A 66 -0.51 3.34 15.27
C MET A 66 -1.89 3.36 14.61
N CYS A 67 -2.62 2.27 14.74
CA CYS A 67 -3.95 2.13 14.15
C CYS A 67 -4.88 1.34 15.07
N THR A 68 -6.17 1.31 14.74
CA THR A 68 -7.16 0.46 15.42
C THR A 68 -7.05 -0.99 14.95
N LYS A 69 -7.33 -1.95 15.84
CA LYS A 69 -7.44 -3.37 15.44
C LYS A 69 -8.65 -3.57 14.53
N GLY A 70 -8.54 -4.52 13.60
CA GLY A 70 -9.60 -4.81 12.63
C GLY A 70 -10.93 -5.27 13.25
N ASP A 71 -10.88 -5.97 14.38
CA ASP A 71 -12.06 -6.42 15.15
C ASP A 71 -12.86 -5.27 15.77
N MET A 72 -12.26 -4.06 15.86
CA MET A 72 -12.95 -2.84 16.31
C MET A 72 -13.77 -2.18 15.20
N TYR A 73 -13.65 -2.60 13.95
CA TYR A 73 -14.28 -1.95 12.80
C TYR A 73 -15.80 -1.81 12.93
N GLU A 74 -16.48 -2.86 13.41
CA GLU A 74 -17.95 -2.84 13.59
C GLU A 74 -18.46 -1.74 14.53
N TYR A 75 -17.60 -1.33 15.47
CA TYR A 75 -17.93 -0.26 16.43
C TYR A 75 -17.63 1.10 15.82
N LEU A 76 -16.52 1.21 15.10
CA LEU A 76 -16.05 2.46 14.51
C LEU A 76 -16.98 2.97 13.41
N ILE A 77 -17.53 2.08 12.57
CA ILE A 77 -18.47 2.47 11.49
C ILE A 77 -19.77 3.08 12.02
N LYS A 78 -20.13 2.85 13.29
CA LYS A 78 -21.31 3.43 13.91
C LYS A 78 -21.17 4.93 14.20
N ILE A 79 -19.94 5.41 14.33
CA ILE A 79 -19.60 6.81 14.68
C ILE A 79 -18.98 7.50 13.47
N ALA A 80 -18.13 6.83 12.74
CA ALA A 80 -17.50 7.39 11.55
C ALA A 80 -18.55 7.59 10.44
N LYS A 81 -18.53 8.76 9.81
CA LYS A 81 -19.20 8.93 8.52
C LYS A 81 -18.63 7.88 7.59
N THR A 82 -19.48 7.09 6.96
CA THR A 82 -19.11 5.98 6.08
C THR A 82 -17.89 6.36 5.21
N PRO A 83 -16.75 5.70 5.36
CA PRO A 83 -15.62 5.98 4.51
C PRO A 83 -16.04 5.80 3.05
N ARG A 84 -15.54 6.64 2.15
CA ARG A 84 -15.81 6.49 0.72
C ARG A 84 -15.34 5.10 0.30
N LYS A 85 -16.27 4.18 0.10
CA LYS A 85 -15.96 2.88 -0.51
C LYS A 85 -15.55 3.15 -1.96
N TYR A 86 -14.27 3.01 -2.23
CA TYR A 86 -13.82 2.91 -3.60
C TYR A 86 -14.35 1.58 -4.15
N VAL A 87 -15.14 1.66 -5.21
CA VAL A 87 -15.47 0.46 -5.97
C VAL A 87 -14.32 0.24 -6.93
N LEU A 88 -13.47 -0.72 -6.60
CA LEU A 88 -12.44 -1.19 -7.52
C LEU A 88 -13.13 -2.12 -8.52
N THR A 89 -13.35 -1.63 -9.73
CA THR A 89 -13.82 -2.45 -10.84
C THR A 89 -12.69 -3.37 -11.33
N ASP A 90 -13.03 -4.42 -12.07
CA ASP A 90 -12.05 -5.37 -12.61
C ASP A 90 -10.96 -4.64 -13.44
N THR A 91 -11.35 -3.67 -14.26
CA THR A 91 -10.43 -2.79 -15.00
C THR A 91 -9.44 -2.02 -14.11
N LEU A 92 -9.91 -1.52 -12.95
CA LEU A 92 -9.04 -0.83 -11.99
C LEU A 92 -8.11 -1.81 -11.27
N LEU A 93 -8.61 -2.99 -10.90
CA LEU A 93 -7.82 -4.05 -10.26
C LEU A 93 -6.73 -4.58 -11.20
N GLU A 94 -7.07 -4.83 -12.47
CA GLU A 94 -6.10 -5.23 -13.49
C GLU A 94 -4.98 -4.18 -13.64
N THR A 95 -5.35 -2.91 -13.83
CA THR A 95 -4.38 -1.82 -13.96
C THR A 95 -3.50 -1.67 -12.72
N LEU A 96 -4.10 -1.75 -11.54
CA LEU A 96 -3.41 -1.68 -10.25
C LEU A 96 -2.43 -2.84 -10.09
N SER A 97 -2.82 -4.06 -10.47
CA SER A 97 -1.96 -5.25 -10.42
C SER A 97 -0.75 -5.08 -11.33
N ILE A 98 -0.95 -4.59 -12.56
CA ILE A 98 0.17 -4.33 -13.48
C ILE A 98 1.16 -3.35 -12.84
N ILE A 99 0.66 -2.27 -12.23
CA ILE A 99 1.53 -1.28 -11.58
C ILE A 99 2.25 -1.92 -10.39
N ALA A 100 1.57 -2.64 -9.53
CA ALA A 100 2.14 -3.27 -8.33
C ALA A 100 3.31 -4.22 -8.65
N TYR A 101 3.18 -5.00 -9.73
CA TYR A 101 4.21 -5.98 -10.11
C TYR A 101 5.30 -5.45 -11.07
N LYS A 102 5.07 -4.31 -11.73
CA LYS A 102 5.98 -3.77 -12.76
C LYS A 102 6.56 -2.41 -12.45
N GLN A 103 6.18 -1.82 -11.32
CA GLN A 103 6.68 -0.51 -10.92
C GLN A 103 8.21 -0.44 -10.78
N PRO A 104 8.80 0.72 -11.08
CA PRO A 104 8.17 1.93 -11.63
C PRO A 104 7.82 1.77 -13.12
N ILE A 105 6.61 2.17 -13.54
CA ILE A 105 6.07 1.91 -14.88
C ILE A 105 5.38 3.16 -15.47
N THR A 106 5.48 3.35 -16.78
CA THR A 106 4.81 4.44 -17.52
C THR A 106 3.41 4.04 -18.00
N ARG A 107 2.54 5.03 -18.29
CA ARG A 107 1.21 4.79 -18.89
C ARG A 107 1.31 3.99 -20.20
N LEU A 108 2.27 4.32 -21.06
CA LEU A 108 2.46 3.63 -22.33
C LEU A 108 2.81 2.15 -22.16
N GLU A 109 3.60 1.80 -21.14
CA GLU A 109 3.92 0.41 -20.83
C GLU A 109 2.71 -0.33 -20.28
N ILE A 110 1.89 0.33 -19.43
CA ILE A 110 0.63 -0.24 -18.93
C ILE A 110 -0.31 -0.52 -20.10
N GLU A 111 -0.48 0.43 -21.04
CA GLU A 111 -1.31 0.27 -22.23
C GLU A 111 -0.83 -0.85 -23.15
N LYS A 112 0.48 -1.02 -23.31
CA LYS A 112 1.05 -2.15 -24.07
C LYS A 112 0.72 -3.50 -23.46
N ILE A 113 0.64 -3.58 -22.14
CA ILE A 113 0.30 -4.84 -21.43
C ILE A 113 -1.21 -5.08 -21.54
N ARG A 114 -2.02 -4.07 -21.35
CA ARG A 114 -3.48 -4.18 -21.37
C ARG A 114 -4.08 -4.28 -22.76
N GLY A 115 -3.39 -3.76 -23.78
CA GLY A 115 -3.91 -3.64 -25.15
C GLY A 115 -4.92 -2.50 -25.36
N VAL A 116 -5.29 -1.74 -24.32
CA VAL A 116 -6.27 -0.63 -24.35
C VAL A 116 -5.76 0.56 -23.54
N SER A 117 -6.37 1.75 -23.77
CA SER A 117 -6.00 2.96 -23.01
C SER A 117 -6.22 2.78 -21.51
N CYS A 118 -5.26 3.27 -20.72
CA CYS A 118 -5.28 3.20 -19.26
C CYS A 118 -5.53 4.55 -18.59
N ASP A 119 -5.71 5.64 -19.29
CA ASP A 119 -5.77 7.00 -18.73
C ASP A 119 -6.81 7.14 -17.63
N HIS A 120 -8.04 6.68 -17.88
CA HIS A 120 -9.11 6.76 -16.89
C HIS A 120 -8.78 5.91 -15.64
N ALA A 121 -8.28 4.71 -15.83
CA ALA A 121 -7.95 3.81 -14.71
C ALA A 121 -6.81 4.37 -13.87
N VAL A 122 -5.72 4.83 -14.50
CA VAL A 122 -4.59 5.44 -13.79
C VAL A 122 -5.01 6.69 -13.01
N ASN A 123 -5.79 7.59 -13.62
CA ASN A 123 -6.26 8.79 -12.94
C ASN A 123 -7.14 8.46 -11.73
N ARG A 124 -8.04 7.47 -11.85
CA ARG A 124 -8.88 7.03 -10.71
C ARG A 124 -8.07 6.39 -9.60
N LEU A 125 -7.06 5.60 -9.93
CA LEU A 125 -6.17 4.99 -8.94
C LEU A 125 -5.33 6.05 -8.20
N VAL A 126 -4.90 7.11 -8.89
CA VAL A 126 -4.26 8.28 -8.26
C VAL A 126 -5.24 9.01 -7.34
N GLU A 127 -6.49 9.26 -7.78
CA GLU A 127 -7.53 9.89 -6.94
C GLU A 127 -7.85 9.08 -5.68
N PHE A 128 -7.75 7.74 -5.77
CA PHE A 128 -7.93 6.85 -4.64
C PHE A 128 -6.71 6.81 -3.71
N GLY A 129 -5.60 7.40 -4.14
CA GLY A 129 -4.33 7.38 -3.40
C GLY A 129 -3.63 6.02 -3.42
N LEU A 130 -4.07 5.06 -4.25
CA LEU A 130 -3.48 3.72 -4.33
C LEU A 130 -2.17 3.69 -5.12
N ILE A 131 -2.00 4.61 -6.05
CA ILE A 131 -0.77 4.82 -6.81
C ILE A 131 -0.39 6.30 -6.80
N ALA A 132 0.89 6.58 -7.03
CA ALA A 132 1.43 7.93 -7.15
C ALA A 132 2.48 8.02 -8.25
N GLU A 133 2.81 9.26 -8.64
CA GLU A 133 3.96 9.55 -9.49
C GLU A 133 5.24 9.39 -8.67
N VAL A 134 6.09 8.42 -9.04
CA VAL A 134 7.34 8.14 -8.33
C VAL A 134 8.57 8.71 -9.02
N GLY A 135 8.41 9.28 -10.20
CA GLY A 135 9.49 9.91 -10.96
C GLY A 135 9.16 10.10 -12.44
N ARG A 136 10.21 10.32 -13.23
CA ARG A 136 10.14 10.42 -14.69
C ARG A 136 11.19 9.54 -15.34
N MET A 137 10.82 8.84 -16.39
CA MET A 137 11.74 8.03 -17.19
C MET A 137 12.72 8.94 -17.95
N ASP A 138 13.97 8.55 -18.05
CA ASP A 138 14.99 9.22 -18.88
C ASP A 138 14.85 8.75 -20.35
N ALA A 139 13.84 9.29 -21.03
CA ALA A 139 13.50 8.99 -22.41
C ALA A 139 12.90 10.23 -23.08
N PRO A 140 12.83 10.30 -24.43
CA PRO A 140 12.17 11.40 -25.12
C PRO A 140 10.75 11.65 -24.59
N GLY A 141 10.43 12.91 -24.25
CA GLY A 141 9.17 13.29 -23.62
C GLY A 141 9.12 13.11 -22.11
N ARG A 142 10.13 12.51 -21.48
CA ARG A 142 10.25 12.29 -20.01
C ARG A 142 8.95 11.83 -19.37
N PRO A 143 8.38 10.68 -19.80
CA PRO A 143 7.09 10.23 -19.32
C PRO A 143 7.11 9.96 -17.81
N LEU A 144 5.97 10.18 -17.15
CA LEU A 144 5.77 9.92 -15.73
C LEU A 144 5.87 8.43 -15.43
N LEU A 145 6.51 8.11 -14.31
CA LEU A 145 6.57 6.78 -13.73
C LEU A 145 5.60 6.70 -12.56
N PHE A 146 4.84 5.62 -12.50
CA PHE A 146 3.88 5.33 -11.45
C PHE A 146 4.34 4.16 -10.58
N GLY A 147 4.00 4.24 -9.31
CA GLY A 147 4.20 3.18 -8.32
C GLY A 147 3.06 3.17 -7.30
N THR A 148 2.97 2.11 -6.53
CA THR A 148 2.02 1.98 -5.43
C THR A 148 2.41 2.84 -4.24
N THR A 149 1.45 3.09 -3.35
CA THR A 149 1.61 3.92 -2.14
C THR A 149 1.46 3.07 -0.88
N GLU A 150 1.72 3.65 0.29
CA GLU A 150 1.38 3.01 1.57
C GLU A 150 -0.12 2.76 1.73
N GLU A 151 -0.99 3.59 1.10
CA GLU A 151 -2.43 3.35 1.11
C GLU A 151 -2.78 2.05 0.37
N PHE A 152 -2.06 1.73 -0.70
CA PHE A 152 -2.16 0.42 -1.36
C PHE A 152 -1.82 -0.70 -0.38
N LEU A 153 -0.66 -0.63 0.31
CA LEU A 153 -0.25 -1.64 1.27
C LEU A 153 -1.30 -1.84 2.38
N ARG A 154 -1.82 -0.72 2.93
CA ARG A 154 -2.90 -0.74 3.93
C ARG A 154 -4.18 -1.39 3.41
N SER A 155 -4.60 -1.00 2.21
CA SER A 155 -5.86 -1.47 1.60
C SER A 155 -5.84 -2.96 1.28
N PHE A 156 -4.68 -3.51 0.96
CA PHE A 156 -4.50 -4.93 0.63
C PHE A 156 -3.96 -5.76 1.80
N GLY A 157 -3.68 -5.13 2.94
CA GLY A 157 -3.26 -5.81 4.16
C GLY A 157 -1.86 -6.45 4.07
N VAL A 158 -0.99 -5.90 3.21
CA VAL A 158 0.39 -6.34 3.04
C VAL A 158 1.35 -5.32 3.67
N LYS A 159 2.48 -5.77 4.20
CA LYS A 159 3.49 -4.90 4.81
C LYS A 159 4.45 -4.33 3.80
N SER A 160 4.72 -5.08 2.73
CA SER A 160 5.60 -4.69 1.63
C SER A 160 5.16 -5.32 0.32
N LEU A 161 5.74 -4.87 -0.80
CA LEU A 161 5.50 -5.46 -2.12
C LEU A 161 6.00 -6.90 -2.23
N GLU A 162 6.96 -7.29 -1.39
CA GLU A 162 7.51 -8.66 -1.36
C GLU A 162 6.49 -9.68 -0.82
N GLU A 163 5.50 -9.23 -0.05
CA GLU A 163 4.40 -10.08 0.44
C GLU A 163 3.32 -10.33 -0.62
N LEU A 164 3.38 -9.65 -1.77
CA LEU A 164 2.45 -9.93 -2.86
C LEU A 164 2.68 -11.35 -3.41
N PRO A 165 1.61 -12.09 -3.73
CA PRO A 165 1.73 -13.44 -4.30
C PRO A 165 2.59 -13.43 -5.55
N GLU A 166 3.54 -14.38 -5.68
CA GLU A 166 4.24 -14.56 -6.94
C GLU A 166 3.26 -14.98 -8.03
N LEU A 167 3.17 -14.18 -9.10
CA LEU A 167 2.37 -14.54 -10.28
C LEU A 167 3.05 -15.75 -10.97
N SER A 168 2.43 -16.91 -10.88
CA SER A 168 2.88 -18.07 -11.64
C SER A 168 2.74 -17.77 -13.14
N GLN A 169 3.63 -18.34 -13.97
CA GLN A 169 3.55 -18.19 -15.43
C GLN A 169 2.21 -18.67 -16.01
N VAL A 170 1.56 -19.60 -15.32
CA VAL A 170 0.23 -20.12 -15.68
C VAL A 170 -0.84 -19.02 -15.48
N GLN A 171 -0.82 -18.33 -14.35
CA GLN A 171 -1.77 -17.22 -14.08
C GLN A 171 -1.58 -16.05 -15.05
N ILE A 172 -0.34 -15.74 -15.41
CA ILE A 172 -0.06 -14.71 -16.41
C ILE A 172 -0.62 -15.10 -17.80
N ALA A 173 -0.54 -16.38 -18.16
CA ALA A 173 -1.11 -16.88 -19.40
C ALA A 173 -2.64 -16.85 -19.40
N GLU A 174 -3.26 -17.27 -18.29
CA GLU A 174 -4.71 -17.23 -18.10
C GLU A 174 -5.26 -15.79 -18.14
N PHE A 175 -4.59 -14.82 -17.52
CA PHE A 175 -4.97 -13.41 -17.60
C PHE A 175 -4.86 -12.84 -19.02
N LYS A 176 -3.86 -13.27 -19.81
CA LYS A 176 -3.76 -12.87 -21.22
C LYS A 176 -4.88 -13.45 -22.08
N GLU A 177 -5.19 -14.72 -21.88
CA GLU A 177 -6.25 -15.41 -22.61
C GLU A 177 -7.64 -14.84 -22.29
N GLN A 178 -7.91 -14.47 -21.03
CA GLN A 178 -9.12 -13.78 -20.61
C GLN A 178 -9.23 -12.38 -21.22
N ALA A 179 -8.15 -11.60 -21.22
CA ALA A 179 -8.13 -10.28 -21.83
C ALA A 179 -8.35 -10.32 -23.36
N GLU A 180 -7.77 -11.32 -24.06
CA GLU A 180 -7.99 -11.52 -25.48
C GLU A 180 -9.43 -11.97 -25.81
N ALA A 181 -10.05 -12.76 -24.93
CA ALA A 181 -11.45 -13.18 -25.06
C ALA A 181 -12.44 -12.03 -24.87
N GLU A 182 -12.18 -11.10 -23.91
CA GLU A 182 -13.01 -9.89 -23.71
C GLU A 182 -12.94 -8.93 -24.89
N ILE A 183 -11.76 -8.78 -25.50
CA ILE A 183 -11.57 -7.94 -26.69
C ILE A 183 -12.36 -8.51 -27.89
N SER A 184 -12.38 -9.83 -28.06
CA SER A 184 -13.12 -10.48 -29.15
C SER A 184 -14.63 -10.34 -29.02
N LEU A 185 -15.16 -10.31 -27.77
CA LEU A 185 -16.58 -10.12 -27.49
C LEU A 185 -17.05 -8.66 -27.64
N SER A 186 -16.13 -7.69 -27.55
CA SER A 186 -16.46 -6.26 -27.71
C SER A 186 -16.43 -5.76 -29.15
N VAL A 187 -15.96 -6.55 -30.09
CA VAL A 187 -15.87 -6.19 -31.54
C VAL A 187 -17.12 -6.62 -32.32
N ASP A 188 -17.98 -7.46 -31.76
CA ASP A 188 -19.19 -7.99 -32.40
C ASP A 188 -20.50 -7.27 -31.98
N VAL A 189 -20.42 -5.97 -31.56
CA VAL A 189 -21.61 -5.16 -31.26
C VAL A 189 -21.62 -3.87 -32.06
#